data_afff6a7a210d3a99ed9d2f76f29c572c
#
_entry.id   afff6a7a210d3a99ed9d2f76f29c572c
#
_cell.length_a   1.000
_cell.length_b   1.000
_cell.length_c   1.000
_cell.angle_alpha   90.00
_cell.angle_beta   90.00
_cell.angle_gamma   90.00
#
_symmetry.space_group_name_H-M   'P 1'
#
loop_
_entity.id
_entity.type
_entity.pdbx_description
1 polymer ?
#
loop_
_entity_poly.entity_id
_entity_poly.type
_entity_poly.pdbx_seq_one_letter_code
_entity_poly.pdbx_strand_id
1 'polypeptide(L)'
;MEVVIATPMRPQDAERIAAEAEVELTYLPELLPTARWSGDTVGEGGVAIDDPRWADALERAEVVFGIPGSSGEGLVDLVRRAPRLEWVQARNAGAGEQLGAALRLAGDELDGITVTTSSGVHAGPLAEFAIFGMLAFAKELPLLQRDQRARHWPAGQHPVGELRGRTLLLVGVGAIGTETARLASAFGMHVLAVKRELSGGVPHVDELHPVSELRALVGRADAIVITLPATDATRGLLDADTLAVVKPGAVLVNVGRGAVVDEAALAERLQDGTLAGAALDVFAEEPLPRDSPLWGLDNVIVSPHGIALVEAEEPRIVELFIDNLRRRRAGQPLRNALDPEVLY
;
A
#
# COMPACT_ATOMS: atom_id res chain seq x y z
N MET A 1 27.67 11.81 -8.46
CA MET A 1 26.74 10.81 -7.89
C MET A 1 26.26 9.94 -9.03
N GLU A 2 26.66 8.68 -9.01
CA GLU A 2 26.34 7.68 -10.01
C GLU A 2 25.05 6.96 -9.63
N VAL A 3 24.04 7.04 -10.50
CA VAL A 3 22.71 6.45 -10.30
C VAL A 3 22.49 5.36 -11.34
N VAL A 4 22.05 4.18 -10.89
CA VAL A 4 21.69 3.06 -11.78
C VAL A 4 20.21 2.75 -11.64
N ILE A 5 19.51 2.62 -12.77
CA ILE A 5 18.12 2.16 -12.79
C ILE A 5 18.11 0.64 -12.96
N ALA A 6 17.62 -0.07 -11.95
CA ALA A 6 17.60 -1.54 -11.88
C ALA A 6 16.22 -2.17 -12.10
N THR A 7 15.27 -1.41 -12.64
CA THR A 7 13.88 -1.82 -12.89
C THR A 7 13.37 -1.17 -14.17
N PRO A 8 12.42 -1.80 -14.89
CA PRO A 8 11.82 -1.19 -16.06
C PRO A 8 11.25 0.21 -15.76
N MET A 9 11.52 1.16 -16.63
CA MET A 9 11.08 2.55 -16.54
C MET A 9 10.85 3.11 -17.93
N ARG A 10 9.96 4.10 -18.08
CA ARG A 10 9.80 4.80 -19.36
C ARG A 10 11.07 5.63 -19.64
N PRO A 11 11.62 5.59 -20.86
CA PRO A 11 12.83 6.35 -21.21
C PRO A 11 12.75 7.83 -20.84
N GLN A 12 11.61 8.47 -21.08
CA GLN A 12 11.37 9.87 -20.72
C GLN A 12 11.49 10.16 -19.20
N ASP A 13 11.20 9.19 -18.33
CA ASP A 13 11.33 9.34 -16.88
C ASP A 13 12.80 9.20 -16.46
N ALA A 14 13.56 8.33 -17.10
CA ALA A 14 15.01 8.24 -16.90
C ALA A 14 15.72 9.55 -17.33
N GLU A 15 15.36 10.09 -18.51
CA GLU A 15 15.85 11.38 -18.99
C GLU A 15 15.52 12.52 -18.01
N ARG A 16 14.29 12.51 -17.49
CA ARG A 16 13.83 13.48 -16.50
C ARG A 16 14.65 13.41 -15.20
N ILE A 17 14.90 12.20 -14.69
CA ILE A 17 15.74 12.02 -13.49
C ILE A 17 17.13 12.59 -13.72
N ALA A 18 17.78 12.25 -14.84
CA ALA A 18 19.12 12.74 -15.16
C ALA A 18 19.18 14.27 -15.20
N ALA A 19 18.23 14.89 -15.91
CA ALA A 19 18.19 16.33 -16.12
C ALA A 19 17.84 17.12 -14.84
N GLU A 20 16.76 16.71 -14.13
CA GLU A 20 16.27 17.47 -12.99
C GLU A 20 17.06 17.27 -11.70
N ALA A 21 17.68 16.09 -11.52
CA ALA A 21 18.53 15.81 -10.36
C ALA A 21 20.01 16.09 -10.64
N GLU A 22 20.41 16.41 -11.90
CA GLU A 22 21.81 16.65 -12.32
C GLU A 22 22.75 15.53 -11.86
N VAL A 23 22.40 14.28 -12.18
CA VAL A 23 23.14 13.07 -11.81
C VAL A 23 23.70 12.38 -13.05
N GLU A 24 24.74 11.60 -12.89
CA GLU A 24 25.20 10.65 -13.90
C GLU A 24 24.31 9.40 -13.80
N LEU A 25 23.47 9.17 -14.82
CA LEU A 25 22.48 8.12 -14.82
C LEU A 25 22.83 7.02 -15.82
N THR A 26 22.88 5.79 -15.34
CA THR A 26 22.97 4.59 -16.19
C THR A 26 21.61 3.90 -16.22
N TYR A 27 21.02 3.84 -17.42
CA TYR A 27 19.78 3.10 -17.70
C TYR A 27 19.98 2.23 -18.93
N LEU A 28 19.92 0.91 -18.76
CA LEU A 28 20.14 -0.12 -19.78
C LEU A 28 18.87 -0.96 -19.95
N PRO A 29 17.80 -0.41 -20.55
CA PRO A 29 16.51 -1.06 -20.61
C PRO A 29 16.54 -2.45 -21.28
N GLU A 30 17.46 -2.68 -22.23
CA GLU A 30 17.60 -3.95 -22.91
C GLU A 30 18.16 -5.08 -22.00
N LEU A 31 18.72 -4.73 -20.85
CA LEU A 31 19.23 -5.68 -19.85
C LEU A 31 18.23 -5.91 -18.70
N LEU A 32 17.12 -5.18 -18.69
CA LEU A 32 16.09 -5.26 -17.66
C LEU A 32 14.91 -6.13 -18.13
N PRO A 33 14.12 -6.67 -17.18
CA PRO A 33 12.89 -7.38 -17.52
C PRO A 33 11.94 -6.53 -18.36
N THR A 34 11.18 -7.17 -19.26
CA THR A 34 10.15 -6.48 -20.02
C THR A 34 8.91 -6.28 -19.16
N ALA A 35 8.51 -5.03 -18.91
CA ALA A 35 7.30 -4.73 -18.17
C ALA A 35 6.05 -5.23 -18.92
N ARG A 36 5.18 -5.97 -18.24
CA ARG A 36 3.92 -6.49 -18.78
C ARG A 36 2.81 -5.44 -18.78
N TRP A 37 2.89 -4.50 -17.84
CA TRP A 37 1.99 -3.35 -17.68
C TRP A 37 2.74 -2.17 -17.05
N SER A 38 2.14 -0.99 -17.07
CA SER A 38 2.71 0.18 -16.37
C SER A 38 2.80 -0.10 -14.87
N GLY A 39 3.97 0.17 -14.28
CA GLY A 39 4.22 -0.11 -12.86
C GLY A 39 4.70 -1.53 -12.52
N ASP A 40 4.80 -2.43 -13.51
CA ASP A 40 5.36 -3.78 -13.29
C ASP A 40 6.84 -3.70 -12.91
N THR A 41 7.13 -4.03 -11.65
CA THR A 41 8.48 -3.97 -11.09
C THR A 41 9.27 -5.26 -11.29
N VAL A 42 8.56 -6.36 -11.57
CA VAL A 42 9.17 -7.70 -11.77
C VAL A 42 9.42 -7.95 -13.25
N GLY A 43 8.44 -7.69 -14.11
CA GLY A 43 8.52 -7.94 -15.54
C GLY A 43 8.56 -9.41 -15.93
N GLU A 44 8.69 -9.65 -17.23
CA GLU A 44 9.02 -10.96 -17.81
C GLU A 44 10.50 -11.00 -18.18
N GLY A 45 11.13 -12.14 -17.95
CA GLY A 45 12.58 -12.30 -18.07
C GLY A 45 13.31 -11.92 -16.78
N GLY A 46 14.60 -12.02 -16.77
CA GLY A 46 15.45 -11.61 -15.64
C GLY A 46 16.28 -10.40 -16.02
N VAL A 47 16.92 -9.79 -15.03
CA VAL A 47 18.01 -8.85 -15.29
C VAL A 47 19.18 -9.64 -15.89
N ALA A 48 19.80 -9.15 -16.97
CA ALA A 48 20.98 -9.78 -17.57
C ALA A 48 22.23 -9.51 -16.71
N ILE A 49 22.24 -10.11 -15.51
CA ILE A 49 23.25 -9.86 -14.47
C ILE A 49 24.68 -10.20 -14.88
N ASP A 50 24.85 -11.06 -15.90
CA ASP A 50 26.16 -11.48 -16.42
C ASP A 50 26.65 -10.57 -17.57
N ASP A 51 25.88 -9.58 -18.02
CA ASP A 51 26.34 -8.63 -19.02
C ASP A 51 27.41 -7.69 -18.40
N PRO A 52 28.60 -7.55 -19.04
CA PRO A 52 29.66 -6.71 -18.50
C PRO A 52 29.24 -5.25 -18.26
N ARG A 53 28.33 -4.71 -19.10
CA ARG A 53 27.84 -3.33 -18.94
C ARG A 53 27.05 -3.15 -17.65
N TRP A 54 26.30 -4.19 -17.24
CA TRP A 54 25.59 -4.20 -15.97
C TRP A 54 26.55 -4.25 -14.79
N ALA A 55 27.57 -5.13 -14.85
CA ALA A 55 28.61 -5.20 -13.82
C ALA A 55 29.36 -3.88 -13.68
N ASP A 56 29.81 -3.26 -14.80
CA ASP A 56 30.49 -1.98 -14.79
C ASP A 56 29.62 -0.85 -14.24
N ALA A 57 28.32 -0.85 -14.49
CA ALA A 57 27.37 0.12 -13.93
C ALA A 57 27.25 -0.02 -12.42
N LEU A 58 27.09 -1.25 -11.91
CA LEU A 58 26.95 -1.51 -10.48
C LEU A 58 28.25 -1.21 -9.71
N GLU A 59 29.43 -1.48 -10.29
CA GLU A 59 30.71 -1.17 -9.65
C GLU A 59 30.87 0.33 -9.31
N ARG A 60 30.25 1.21 -10.10
CA ARG A 60 30.29 2.66 -9.88
C ARG A 60 29.08 3.19 -9.10
N ALA A 61 28.01 2.41 -8.98
CA ALA A 61 26.74 2.87 -8.42
C ALA A 61 26.86 3.32 -6.95
N GLU A 62 26.47 4.54 -6.68
CA GLU A 62 26.27 5.08 -5.33
C GLU A 62 24.77 4.97 -4.93
N VAL A 63 23.89 5.01 -5.93
CA VAL A 63 22.44 4.96 -5.77
C VAL A 63 21.83 4.01 -6.79
N VAL A 64 20.95 3.14 -6.34
CA VAL A 64 20.17 2.28 -7.23
C VAL A 64 18.67 2.55 -7.08
N PHE A 65 17.99 2.75 -8.20
CA PHE A 65 16.55 2.85 -8.27
C PHE A 65 15.93 1.51 -8.70
N GLY A 66 15.14 0.93 -7.81
CA GLY A 66 14.53 -0.39 -7.96
C GLY A 66 15.34 -1.50 -7.32
N ILE A 67 14.64 -2.56 -6.92
CA ILE A 67 15.24 -3.80 -6.41
C ILE A 67 14.96 -4.89 -7.44
N PRO A 68 15.98 -5.55 -8.03
CA PRO A 68 15.79 -6.62 -9.00
C PRO A 68 14.87 -7.71 -8.46
N GLY A 69 13.89 -8.14 -9.27
CA GLY A 69 12.90 -9.15 -8.88
C GLY A 69 11.99 -8.73 -7.72
N SER A 70 12.08 -7.50 -7.23
CA SER A 70 11.37 -7.00 -6.03
C SER A 70 11.50 -7.97 -4.84
N SER A 71 12.71 -8.49 -4.60
CA SER A 71 12.97 -9.54 -3.60
C SER A 71 14.14 -9.21 -2.68
N GLY A 72 14.22 -9.91 -1.53
CA GLY A 72 15.36 -9.79 -0.62
C GLY A 72 16.66 -10.29 -1.26
N GLU A 73 16.59 -11.35 -2.05
CA GLU A 73 17.74 -11.87 -2.80
C GLU A 73 18.28 -10.84 -3.80
N GLY A 74 17.36 -10.15 -4.50
CA GLY A 74 17.75 -9.08 -5.43
C GLY A 74 18.44 -7.92 -4.73
N LEU A 75 18.00 -7.55 -3.52
CA LEU A 75 18.66 -6.52 -2.72
C LEU A 75 20.05 -6.97 -2.27
N VAL A 76 20.20 -8.21 -1.81
CA VAL A 76 21.51 -8.78 -1.42
C VAL A 76 22.47 -8.84 -2.62
N ASP A 77 21.99 -9.28 -3.80
CA ASP A 77 22.81 -9.31 -5.01
C ASP A 77 23.30 -7.91 -5.41
N LEU A 78 22.43 -6.88 -5.33
CA LEU A 78 22.83 -5.48 -5.55
C LEU A 78 23.98 -5.06 -4.62
N VAL A 79 23.80 -5.29 -3.31
CA VAL A 79 24.82 -4.89 -2.30
C VAL A 79 26.16 -5.57 -2.57
N ARG A 80 26.15 -6.85 -2.91
CA ARG A 80 27.39 -7.61 -3.21
C ARG A 80 28.10 -7.17 -4.48
N ARG A 81 27.36 -6.68 -5.48
CA ARG A 81 27.90 -6.26 -6.79
C ARG A 81 28.21 -4.78 -6.88
N ALA A 82 27.68 -3.97 -5.97
CA ALA A 82 27.83 -2.52 -5.98
C ALA A 82 28.62 -2.03 -4.75
N PRO A 83 29.96 -2.11 -4.75
CA PRO A 83 30.80 -1.85 -3.57
C PRO A 83 30.75 -0.38 -3.10
N ARG A 84 30.20 0.53 -3.90
CA ARG A 84 30.04 1.95 -3.57
C ARG A 84 28.58 2.32 -3.24
N LEU A 85 27.69 1.31 -3.17
CA LEU A 85 26.26 1.52 -2.94
C LEU A 85 26.02 2.07 -1.53
N GLU A 86 25.29 3.17 -1.44
CA GLU A 86 24.91 3.80 -0.19
C GLU A 86 23.40 3.94 -0.03
N TRP A 87 22.67 3.90 -1.16
CA TRP A 87 21.22 4.08 -1.12
C TRP A 87 20.50 3.31 -2.22
N VAL A 88 19.41 2.62 -1.84
CA VAL A 88 18.46 1.99 -2.75
C VAL A 88 17.09 2.62 -2.58
N GLN A 89 16.52 3.14 -3.66
CA GLN A 89 15.13 3.59 -3.72
C GLN A 89 14.26 2.44 -4.24
N ALA A 90 13.44 1.85 -3.39
CA ALA A 90 12.44 0.89 -3.83
C ALA A 90 11.23 1.57 -4.50
N ARG A 91 10.66 0.92 -5.53
CA ARG A 91 9.47 1.44 -6.22
C ARG A 91 8.18 1.24 -5.44
N ASN A 92 8.10 0.20 -4.61
CA ASN A 92 6.91 -0.10 -3.83
C ASN A 92 6.94 0.55 -2.44
N ALA A 93 5.77 0.71 -1.85
CA ALA A 93 5.64 1.19 -0.46
C ALA A 93 5.96 0.09 0.56
N GLY A 94 5.79 -1.18 0.19
CA GLY A 94 5.97 -2.34 1.07
C GLY A 94 7.38 -2.93 1.07
N ALA A 95 8.40 -2.19 0.69
CA ALA A 95 9.78 -2.69 0.59
C ALA A 95 10.41 -3.11 1.94
N GLY A 96 9.74 -2.88 3.06
CA GLY A 96 10.15 -3.43 4.36
C GLY A 96 10.20 -4.97 4.38
N GLU A 97 9.33 -5.64 3.63
CA GLU A 97 9.35 -7.11 3.50
C GLU A 97 10.64 -7.58 2.79
N GLN A 98 11.04 -6.88 1.70
CA GLN A 98 12.28 -7.16 0.97
C GLN A 98 13.51 -6.88 1.85
N LEU A 99 13.51 -5.74 2.55
CA LEU A 99 14.60 -5.41 3.47
C LEU A 99 14.71 -6.45 4.59
N GLY A 100 13.60 -6.84 5.23
CA GLY A 100 13.59 -7.87 6.26
C GLY A 100 14.06 -9.24 5.75
N ALA A 101 13.71 -9.62 4.51
CA ALA A 101 14.23 -10.83 3.88
C ALA A 101 15.73 -10.73 3.62
N ALA A 102 16.22 -9.60 3.11
CA ALA A 102 17.64 -9.37 2.85
C ALA A 102 18.47 -9.39 4.15
N LEU A 103 17.99 -8.76 5.22
CA LEU A 103 18.65 -8.79 6.54
C LEU A 103 18.77 -10.21 7.09
N ARG A 104 17.76 -11.06 6.89
CA ARG A 104 17.86 -12.49 7.27
C ARG A 104 18.87 -13.28 6.44
N LEU A 105 19.09 -12.88 5.17
CA LEU A 105 20.02 -13.58 4.25
C LEU A 105 21.46 -13.14 4.40
N ALA A 106 21.70 -11.85 4.65
CA ALA A 106 23.01 -11.25 4.53
C ALA A 106 23.45 -10.41 5.75
N GLY A 107 22.52 -10.11 6.69
CA GLY A 107 22.86 -9.44 7.96
C GLY A 107 23.68 -8.17 7.77
N ASP A 108 24.87 -8.18 8.33
CA ASP A 108 25.82 -7.04 8.37
C ASP A 108 26.29 -6.57 6.97
N GLU A 109 26.08 -7.35 5.90
CA GLU A 109 26.41 -6.92 4.54
C GLU A 109 25.57 -5.71 4.09
N LEU A 110 24.41 -5.48 4.74
CA LEU A 110 23.55 -4.31 4.48
C LEU A 110 23.88 -3.09 5.35
N ASP A 111 24.85 -3.20 6.24
CA ASP A 111 25.21 -2.09 7.12
C ASP A 111 25.65 -0.85 6.31
N GLY A 112 25.11 0.29 6.67
CA GLY A 112 25.38 1.55 5.96
C GLY A 112 24.57 1.78 4.69
N ILE A 113 23.77 0.79 4.23
CA ILE A 113 22.88 0.95 3.07
C ILE A 113 21.53 1.52 3.52
N THR A 114 21.20 2.70 3.03
CA THR A 114 19.87 3.26 3.22
C THR A 114 18.89 2.66 2.20
N VAL A 115 17.73 2.16 2.64
CA VAL A 115 16.64 1.76 1.75
C VAL A 115 15.48 2.72 1.96
N THR A 116 14.98 3.32 0.86
CA THR A 116 13.80 4.18 0.89
C THR A 116 12.66 3.54 0.09
N THR A 117 11.41 3.86 0.44
CA THR A 117 10.22 3.34 -0.22
C THR A 117 9.46 4.42 -0.98
N SER A 118 8.52 4.01 -1.83
CA SER A 118 7.56 4.92 -2.47
C SER A 118 6.29 5.13 -1.62
N SER A 119 6.41 5.05 -0.29
CA SER A 119 5.30 5.34 0.62
C SER A 119 4.70 6.73 0.35
N GLY A 120 3.37 6.82 0.38
CA GLY A 120 2.63 8.05 0.09
C GLY A 120 2.21 8.22 -1.38
N VAL A 121 2.92 7.62 -2.34
CA VAL A 121 2.58 7.70 -3.77
C VAL A 121 1.18 7.13 -4.05
N HIS A 122 0.83 6.06 -3.36
CA HIS A 122 -0.45 5.35 -3.51
C HIS A 122 -1.55 5.86 -2.57
N ALA A 123 -1.29 6.90 -1.75
CA ALA A 123 -2.25 7.37 -0.76
C ALA A 123 -3.58 7.83 -1.38
N GLY A 124 -3.53 8.59 -2.48
CA GLY A 124 -4.72 9.07 -3.18
C GLY A 124 -5.63 7.95 -3.66
N PRO A 125 -5.19 7.09 -4.60
CA PRO A 125 -6.05 6.05 -5.15
C PRO A 125 -6.57 5.06 -4.09
N LEU A 126 -5.79 4.72 -3.07
CA LEU A 126 -6.24 3.84 -1.99
C LEU A 126 -7.27 4.52 -1.08
N ALA A 127 -7.10 5.80 -0.79
CA ALA A 127 -8.11 6.58 -0.05
C ALA A 127 -9.40 6.75 -0.87
N GLU A 128 -9.31 6.98 -2.17
CA GLU A 128 -10.47 7.01 -3.08
C GLU A 128 -11.23 5.69 -3.08
N PHE A 129 -10.52 4.54 -3.12
CA PHE A 129 -11.15 3.23 -3.01
C PHE A 129 -11.81 3.02 -1.64
N ALA A 130 -11.22 3.50 -0.55
CA ALA A 130 -11.84 3.45 0.77
C ALA A 130 -13.16 4.21 0.79
N ILE A 131 -13.20 5.43 0.25
CA ILE A 131 -14.43 6.22 0.12
C ILE A 131 -15.42 5.53 -0.82
N PHE A 132 -14.97 4.99 -1.96
CA PHE A 132 -15.82 4.22 -2.88
C PHE A 132 -16.48 3.05 -2.17
N GLY A 133 -15.73 2.23 -1.42
CA GLY A 133 -16.26 1.09 -0.67
C GLY A 133 -17.37 1.53 0.32
N MET A 134 -17.11 2.58 1.10
CA MET A 134 -18.11 3.12 2.01
C MET A 134 -19.37 3.64 1.28
N LEU A 135 -19.19 4.34 0.17
CA LEU A 135 -20.30 4.85 -0.63
C LEU A 135 -21.09 3.73 -1.31
N ALA A 136 -20.41 2.71 -1.82
CA ALA A 136 -21.02 1.57 -2.49
C ALA A 136 -22.06 0.88 -1.58
N PHE A 137 -21.71 0.65 -0.32
CA PHE A 137 -22.64 0.02 0.63
C PHE A 137 -23.64 1.03 1.21
N ALA A 138 -23.27 2.28 1.44
CA ALA A 138 -24.23 3.31 1.85
C ALA A 138 -25.32 3.55 0.80
N LYS A 139 -25.01 3.38 -0.49
CA LYS A 139 -25.95 3.53 -1.61
C LYS A 139 -26.50 2.20 -2.13
N GLU A 140 -26.23 1.10 -1.44
CA GLU A 140 -26.71 -0.25 -1.78
C GLU A 140 -26.36 -0.69 -3.23
N LEU A 141 -25.14 -0.38 -3.66
CA LEU A 141 -24.65 -0.69 -5.01
C LEU A 141 -24.88 -2.16 -5.41
N PRO A 142 -24.66 -3.18 -4.57
CA PRO A 142 -24.96 -4.58 -4.92
C PRO A 142 -26.44 -4.81 -5.26
N LEU A 143 -27.34 -4.20 -4.50
CA LEU A 143 -28.78 -4.27 -4.78
C LEU A 143 -29.12 -3.58 -6.11
N LEU A 144 -28.62 -2.38 -6.34
CA LEU A 144 -28.83 -1.65 -7.60
C LEU A 144 -28.34 -2.46 -8.80
N GLN A 145 -27.18 -3.09 -8.70
CA GLN A 145 -26.60 -3.94 -9.76
C GLN A 145 -27.43 -5.21 -10.00
N ARG A 146 -27.93 -5.84 -8.93
CA ARG A 146 -28.81 -7.00 -9.02
C ARG A 146 -30.10 -6.65 -9.76
N ASP A 147 -30.78 -5.56 -9.35
CA ASP A 147 -32.02 -5.11 -9.95
C ASP A 147 -31.83 -4.70 -11.41
N GLN A 148 -30.73 -4.00 -11.73
CA GLN A 148 -30.36 -3.67 -13.12
C GLN A 148 -30.18 -4.91 -13.99
N ARG A 149 -29.47 -5.95 -13.51
CA ARG A 149 -29.27 -7.20 -14.24
C ARG A 149 -30.58 -7.96 -14.44
N ALA A 150 -31.46 -7.96 -13.42
CA ALA A 150 -32.76 -8.55 -13.46
C ALA A 150 -33.77 -7.73 -14.26
N ARG A 151 -33.44 -6.52 -14.71
CA ARG A 151 -34.37 -5.54 -15.31
C ARG A 151 -35.59 -5.28 -14.42
N HIS A 152 -35.34 -5.29 -13.09
CA HIS A 152 -36.34 -5.07 -12.07
C HIS A 152 -36.39 -3.61 -11.66
N TRP A 153 -37.56 -2.98 -11.75
CA TRP A 153 -37.81 -1.64 -11.19
C TRP A 153 -38.70 -1.82 -9.96
N PRO A 154 -38.18 -1.59 -8.73
CA PRO A 154 -38.96 -1.75 -7.51
C PRO A 154 -40.21 -0.86 -7.50
N ALA A 155 -41.34 -1.42 -7.03
CA ALA A 155 -42.62 -0.68 -6.95
C ALA A 155 -42.60 0.40 -5.85
N GLY A 156 -41.66 0.37 -4.95
CA GLY A 156 -41.45 1.33 -3.87
C GLY A 156 -40.00 1.84 -3.81
N GLN A 157 -39.82 2.95 -3.12
CA GLN A 157 -38.48 3.47 -2.80
C GLN A 157 -38.18 3.17 -1.34
N HIS A 158 -36.93 2.75 -1.05
CA HIS A 158 -36.45 2.61 0.31
C HIS A 158 -35.31 3.62 0.56
N PRO A 159 -35.19 4.13 1.79
CA PRO A 159 -34.14 5.07 2.13
C PRO A 159 -32.77 4.41 2.03
N VAL A 160 -31.84 5.03 1.33
CA VAL A 160 -30.42 4.65 1.34
C VAL A 160 -29.65 5.47 2.36
N GLY A 161 -28.50 4.97 2.80
CA GLY A 161 -27.63 5.67 3.74
C GLY A 161 -26.86 6.83 3.10
N GLU A 162 -26.24 7.64 3.96
CA GLU A 162 -25.26 8.65 3.59
C GLU A 162 -24.06 8.59 4.56
N LEU A 163 -22.92 9.16 4.17
CA LEU A 163 -21.71 9.17 5.00
C LEU A 163 -21.74 10.31 6.04
N ARG A 164 -22.45 11.40 5.75
CA ARG A 164 -22.53 12.54 6.66
C ARG A 164 -23.04 12.14 8.04
N GLY A 165 -22.31 12.58 9.08
CA GLY A 165 -22.64 12.27 10.48
C GLY A 165 -22.36 10.84 10.93
N ARG A 166 -21.85 9.98 10.03
CA ARG A 166 -21.37 8.63 10.39
C ARG A 166 -19.96 8.68 10.95
N THR A 167 -19.62 7.66 11.73
CA THR A 167 -18.31 7.50 12.35
C THR A 167 -17.43 6.58 11.51
N LEU A 168 -16.26 7.08 11.10
CA LEU A 168 -15.19 6.30 10.49
C LEU A 168 -14.14 5.95 11.56
N LEU A 169 -13.72 4.70 11.62
CA LEU A 169 -12.53 4.26 12.37
C LEU A 169 -11.40 3.95 11.39
N LEU A 170 -10.30 4.70 11.49
CA LEU A 170 -9.06 4.42 10.77
C LEU A 170 -8.14 3.55 11.62
N VAL A 171 -7.84 2.36 11.12
CA VAL A 171 -6.85 1.45 11.70
C VAL A 171 -5.51 1.70 11.00
N GLY A 172 -4.76 2.67 11.54
CA GLY A 172 -3.56 3.24 10.95
C GLY A 172 -3.79 4.61 10.33
N VAL A 173 -2.87 5.54 10.60
CA VAL A 173 -2.89 6.93 10.08
C VAL A 173 -1.54 7.33 9.51
N GLY A 174 -0.97 6.46 8.68
CA GLY A 174 0.11 6.79 7.76
C GLY A 174 -0.40 7.65 6.59
N ALA A 175 0.31 7.68 5.47
CA ALA A 175 -0.06 8.48 4.31
C ALA A 175 -1.47 8.16 3.79
N ILE A 176 -1.83 6.87 3.67
CA ILE A 176 -3.16 6.42 3.20
C ILE A 176 -4.24 6.84 4.20
N GLY A 177 -4.04 6.53 5.49
CA GLY A 177 -5.04 6.86 6.53
C GLY A 177 -5.26 8.36 6.67
N THR A 178 -4.21 9.19 6.58
CA THR A 178 -4.32 10.65 6.62
C THR A 178 -5.10 11.19 5.42
N GLU A 179 -4.85 10.68 4.22
CA GLU A 179 -5.61 11.08 3.03
C GLU A 179 -7.06 10.60 3.11
N THR A 180 -7.30 9.39 3.63
CA THR A 180 -8.66 8.89 3.89
C THR A 180 -9.39 9.77 4.91
N ALA A 181 -8.72 10.21 5.98
CA ALA A 181 -9.29 11.13 6.97
C ALA A 181 -9.71 12.46 6.32
N ARG A 182 -8.86 13.02 5.45
CA ARG A 182 -9.14 14.25 4.72
C ARG A 182 -10.40 14.12 3.86
N LEU A 183 -10.51 13.04 3.10
CA LEU A 183 -11.68 12.78 2.26
C LEU A 183 -12.93 12.52 3.09
N ALA A 184 -12.86 11.68 4.13
CA ALA A 184 -13.98 11.38 5.01
C ALA A 184 -14.50 12.64 5.75
N SER A 185 -13.60 13.50 6.21
CA SER A 185 -13.95 14.81 6.80
C SER A 185 -14.71 15.69 5.80
N ALA A 186 -14.31 15.71 4.52
CA ALA A 186 -15.02 16.45 3.47
C ALA A 186 -16.45 15.90 3.22
N PHE A 187 -16.68 14.60 3.46
CA PHE A 187 -18.03 14.00 3.46
C PHE A 187 -18.80 14.26 4.77
N GLY A 188 -18.20 14.93 5.75
CA GLY A 188 -18.85 15.26 7.03
C GLY A 188 -18.93 14.05 7.98
N MET A 189 -18.01 13.09 7.87
CA MET A 189 -17.88 11.99 8.82
C MET A 189 -17.14 12.46 10.08
N HIS A 190 -17.42 11.80 11.21
CA HIS A 190 -16.62 11.89 12.43
C HIS A 190 -15.51 10.84 12.37
N VAL A 191 -14.25 11.27 12.45
CA VAL A 191 -13.10 10.40 12.19
C VAL A 191 -12.39 10.04 13.49
N LEU A 192 -12.47 8.76 13.85
CA LEU A 192 -11.67 8.12 14.90
C LEU A 192 -10.45 7.47 14.26
N ALA A 193 -9.33 7.44 14.97
CA ALA A 193 -8.16 6.73 14.50
C ALA A 193 -7.41 6.03 15.62
N VAL A 194 -6.78 4.89 15.30
CA VAL A 194 -5.83 4.25 16.19
C VAL A 194 -4.42 4.35 15.62
N LYS A 195 -3.47 4.66 16.52
CA LYS A 195 -2.05 4.79 16.21
C LYS A 195 -1.21 4.22 17.35
N ARG A 196 -0.03 3.67 17.03
CA ARG A 196 0.90 3.15 18.04
C ARG A 196 1.42 4.25 18.96
N GLU A 197 1.86 5.36 18.36
CA GLU A 197 2.41 6.50 19.07
C GLU A 197 1.45 7.68 18.99
N LEU A 198 1.00 8.18 20.11
CA LEU A 198 0.05 9.29 20.18
C LEU A 198 0.70 10.69 20.08
N SER A 199 2.00 10.75 19.78
CA SER A 199 2.70 12.02 19.62
C SER A 199 2.22 12.79 18.39
N GLY A 200 1.78 14.02 18.58
CA GLY A 200 1.28 14.92 17.53
C GLY A 200 -0.16 14.58 17.10
N GLY A 201 -0.92 15.62 16.73
CA GLY A 201 -2.23 15.43 16.11
C GLY A 201 -2.11 14.92 14.67
N VAL A 202 -3.16 14.27 14.18
CA VAL A 202 -3.28 13.87 12.77
C VAL A 202 -4.32 14.78 12.12
N PRO A 203 -4.02 15.46 11.01
CA PRO A 203 -4.97 16.33 10.34
C PRO A 203 -6.26 15.57 9.99
N HIS A 204 -7.43 16.23 10.17
CA HIS A 204 -8.74 15.67 9.86
C HIS A 204 -9.17 14.44 10.69
N VAL A 205 -8.48 14.14 11.79
CA VAL A 205 -8.86 13.13 12.78
C VAL A 205 -9.43 13.84 14.00
N ASP A 206 -10.65 13.49 14.39
CA ASP A 206 -11.36 14.11 15.51
C ASP A 206 -10.93 13.52 16.85
N GLU A 207 -10.72 12.18 16.90
CA GLU A 207 -10.26 11.47 18.10
C GLU A 207 -9.11 10.51 17.72
N LEU A 208 -7.97 10.64 18.41
CA LEU A 208 -6.81 9.76 18.24
C LEU A 208 -6.62 8.89 19.49
N HIS A 209 -6.55 7.58 19.29
CA HIS A 209 -6.53 6.58 20.37
C HIS A 209 -5.34 5.61 20.22
N PRO A 210 -4.88 4.99 21.32
CA PRO A 210 -3.91 3.90 21.25
C PRO A 210 -4.55 2.63 20.67
N VAL A 211 -3.73 1.76 20.08
CA VAL A 211 -4.18 0.49 19.49
C VAL A 211 -4.90 -0.40 20.52
N SER A 212 -4.55 -0.31 21.79
CA SER A 212 -5.21 -1.05 22.88
C SER A 212 -6.71 -0.77 23.03
N GLU A 213 -7.21 0.35 22.51
CA GLU A 213 -8.63 0.71 22.52
C GLU A 213 -9.39 0.24 21.27
N LEU A 214 -8.72 -0.38 20.31
CA LEU A 214 -9.30 -0.80 19.03
C LEU A 214 -10.62 -1.56 19.20
N ARG A 215 -10.66 -2.55 20.10
CA ARG A 215 -11.86 -3.37 20.34
C ARG A 215 -13.07 -2.56 20.83
N ALA A 216 -12.86 -1.52 21.59
CA ALA A 216 -13.94 -0.63 22.04
C ALA A 216 -14.41 0.30 20.89
N LEU A 217 -13.48 0.70 20.02
CA LEU A 217 -13.74 1.64 18.95
C LEU A 217 -14.46 1.01 17.77
N VAL A 218 -14.21 -0.27 17.43
CA VAL A 218 -14.91 -0.95 16.34
C VAL A 218 -16.42 -1.02 16.57
N GLY A 219 -16.87 -1.09 17.84
CA GLY A 219 -18.29 -1.03 18.19
C GLY A 219 -18.95 0.35 18.04
N ARG A 220 -18.15 1.43 17.87
CA ARG A 220 -18.63 2.80 17.65
C ARG A 220 -18.70 3.15 16.16
N ALA A 221 -17.98 2.41 15.31
CA ALA A 221 -17.73 2.79 13.91
C ALA A 221 -18.82 2.31 12.96
N ASP A 222 -19.32 3.20 12.11
CA ASP A 222 -20.16 2.87 10.95
C ASP A 222 -19.34 2.36 9.77
N ALA A 223 -18.06 2.73 9.73
CA ALA A 223 -17.09 2.25 8.76
C ALA A 223 -15.73 2.03 9.43
N ILE A 224 -15.00 1.00 9.00
CA ILE A 224 -13.66 0.66 9.48
C ILE A 224 -12.76 0.59 8.25
N VAL A 225 -11.70 1.39 8.21
CA VAL A 225 -10.72 1.36 7.11
C VAL A 225 -9.35 0.98 7.66
N ILE A 226 -8.77 -0.07 7.09
CA ILE A 226 -7.48 -0.64 7.50
C ILE A 226 -6.42 -0.22 6.50
N THR A 227 -5.34 0.40 7.00
CA THR A 227 -4.22 0.92 6.19
C THR A 227 -2.86 0.49 6.73
N LEU A 228 -2.82 -0.52 7.61
CA LEU A 228 -1.61 -0.99 8.28
C LEU A 228 -0.79 -1.94 7.39
N PRO A 229 0.55 -1.91 7.49
CA PRO A 229 1.41 -2.94 6.95
C PRO A 229 1.26 -4.25 7.76
N ALA A 230 1.68 -5.38 7.18
CA ALA A 230 1.79 -6.65 7.90
C ALA A 230 3.13 -6.69 8.66
N THR A 231 3.04 -6.69 9.98
CA THR A 231 4.15 -6.90 10.91
C THR A 231 3.71 -7.87 11.99
N ASP A 232 4.62 -8.36 12.81
CA ASP A 232 4.25 -9.24 13.94
C ASP A 232 3.26 -8.56 14.90
N ALA A 233 3.34 -7.23 15.05
CA ALA A 233 2.45 -6.45 15.90
C ALA A 233 1.07 -6.17 15.29
N THR A 234 0.91 -6.29 13.96
CA THR A 234 -0.33 -5.97 13.25
C THR A 234 -1.04 -7.19 12.69
N ARG A 235 -0.36 -8.33 12.63
CA ARG A 235 -0.94 -9.60 12.17
C ARG A 235 -2.09 -10.03 13.07
N GLY A 236 -3.27 -10.25 12.48
CA GLY A 236 -4.48 -10.63 13.20
C GLY A 236 -4.98 -9.58 14.19
N LEU A 237 -4.64 -8.30 13.99
CA LEU A 237 -5.07 -7.23 14.90
C LEU A 237 -6.59 -7.09 14.97
N LEU A 238 -7.29 -7.34 13.86
CA LEU A 238 -8.74 -7.51 13.81
C LEU A 238 -9.05 -9.02 13.86
N ASP A 239 -8.89 -9.60 15.01
CA ASP A 239 -9.20 -11.01 15.30
C ASP A 239 -10.71 -11.28 15.41
N ALA A 240 -11.07 -12.56 15.61
CA ALA A 240 -12.46 -12.97 15.78
C ALA A 240 -13.18 -12.26 16.94
N ASP A 241 -12.47 -12.03 18.05
CA ASP A 241 -13.03 -11.35 19.23
C ASP A 241 -13.28 -9.85 18.95
N THR A 242 -12.43 -9.21 18.19
CA THR A 242 -12.58 -7.81 17.77
C THR A 242 -13.71 -7.69 16.74
N LEU A 243 -13.79 -8.62 15.77
CA LEU A 243 -14.87 -8.65 14.78
C LEU A 243 -16.22 -9.03 15.38
N ALA A 244 -16.25 -9.75 16.51
CA ALA A 244 -17.50 -10.09 17.22
C ALA A 244 -18.21 -8.88 17.84
N VAL A 245 -17.50 -7.75 18.04
CA VAL A 245 -18.06 -6.55 18.68
C VAL A 245 -18.23 -5.38 17.70
N VAL A 246 -18.08 -5.62 16.40
CA VAL A 246 -18.33 -4.58 15.38
C VAL A 246 -19.78 -4.10 15.43
N LYS A 247 -19.97 -2.82 15.14
CA LYS A 247 -21.31 -2.25 15.07
C LYS A 247 -22.13 -2.91 13.96
N PRO A 248 -23.33 -3.45 14.25
CA PRO A 248 -24.19 -4.01 13.22
C PRO A 248 -24.47 -2.99 12.11
N GLY A 249 -24.32 -3.43 10.85
CA GLY A 249 -24.45 -2.58 9.67
C GLY A 249 -23.19 -1.78 9.33
N ALA A 250 -22.07 -2.00 10.01
CA ALA A 250 -20.79 -1.37 9.65
C ALA A 250 -20.26 -1.93 8.32
N VAL A 251 -19.42 -1.11 7.67
CA VAL A 251 -18.67 -1.46 6.45
C VAL A 251 -17.19 -1.58 6.79
N LEU A 252 -16.53 -2.62 6.29
CA LEU A 252 -15.09 -2.79 6.44
C LEU A 252 -14.39 -2.59 5.09
N VAL A 253 -13.31 -1.79 5.08
CA VAL A 253 -12.45 -1.62 3.91
C VAL A 253 -11.02 -1.98 4.29
N ASN A 254 -10.39 -2.85 3.51
CA ASN A 254 -8.97 -3.18 3.72
C ASN A 254 -8.15 -2.82 2.47
N VAL A 255 -7.30 -1.82 2.61
CA VAL A 255 -6.31 -1.35 1.63
C VAL A 255 -4.87 -1.41 2.19
N GLY A 256 -4.71 -2.10 3.32
CA GLY A 256 -3.41 -2.32 3.98
C GLY A 256 -2.81 -3.66 3.60
N ARG A 257 -3.01 -4.66 4.47
CA ARG A 257 -2.62 -6.07 4.23
C ARG A 257 -3.70 -7.01 4.74
N GLY A 258 -3.95 -8.10 4.01
CA GLY A 258 -4.93 -9.12 4.39
C GLY A 258 -4.66 -9.75 5.74
N ALA A 259 -3.39 -10.03 6.03
CA ALA A 259 -2.95 -10.65 7.29
C ALA A 259 -3.26 -9.83 8.57
N VAL A 260 -3.72 -8.58 8.45
CA VAL A 260 -4.16 -7.75 9.59
C VAL A 260 -5.52 -8.19 10.12
N VAL A 261 -6.33 -8.86 9.29
CA VAL A 261 -7.69 -9.29 9.59
C VAL A 261 -7.75 -10.81 9.66
N ASP A 262 -8.49 -11.36 10.61
CA ASP A 262 -8.95 -12.75 10.56
C ASP A 262 -10.00 -12.89 9.46
N GLU A 263 -9.57 -13.38 8.29
CA GLU A 263 -10.40 -13.45 7.08
C GLU A 263 -11.57 -14.42 7.25
N ALA A 264 -11.40 -15.50 8.04
CA ALA A 264 -12.47 -16.44 8.31
C ALA A 264 -13.57 -15.79 9.17
N ALA A 265 -13.18 -15.11 10.23
CA ALA A 265 -14.11 -14.37 11.09
C ALA A 265 -14.78 -13.21 10.33
N LEU A 266 -14.06 -12.52 9.43
CA LEU A 266 -14.63 -11.51 8.54
C LEU A 266 -15.73 -12.11 7.65
N ALA A 267 -15.45 -13.25 7.00
CA ALA A 267 -16.42 -13.94 6.16
C ALA A 267 -17.68 -14.33 6.94
N GLU A 268 -17.54 -14.82 8.18
CA GLU A 268 -18.69 -15.11 9.05
C GLU A 268 -19.54 -13.86 9.32
N ARG A 269 -18.93 -12.71 9.65
CA ARG A 269 -19.69 -11.46 9.93
C ARG A 269 -20.35 -10.88 8.68
N LEU A 270 -19.83 -11.18 7.50
CA LEU A 270 -20.45 -10.80 6.23
C LEU A 270 -21.64 -11.75 5.89
N GLN A 271 -21.47 -13.05 6.13
CA GLN A 271 -22.51 -14.06 5.87
C GLN A 271 -23.71 -13.92 6.80
N ASP A 272 -23.48 -13.64 8.09
CA ASP A 272 -24.57 -13.45 9.06
C ASP A 272 -25.23 -12.05 8.98
N GLY A 273 -24.69 -11.15 8.13
CA GLY A 273 -25.22 -9.81 7.92
C GLY A 273 -24.86 -8.82 9.03
N THR A 274 -24.01 -9.17 9.98
CA THR A 274 -23.51 -8.23 11.02
C THR A 274 -22.78 -7.08 10.35
N LEU A 275 -21.88 -7.37 9.41
CA LEU A 275 -21.29 -6.35 8.52
C LEU A 275 -22.21 -6.16 7.30
N ALA A 276 -22.54 -4.91 6.97
CA ALA A 276 -23.28 -4.56 5.78
C ALA A 276 -22.52 -4.88 4.50
N GLY A 277 -21.19 -4.81 4.55
CA GLY A 277 -20.34 -5.17 3.43
C GLY A 277 -18.85 -4.96 3.70
N ALA A 278 -18.04 -5.46 2.77
CA ALA A 278 -16.60 -5.20 2.77
C ALA A 278 -16.08 -4.87 1.37
N ALA A 279 -15.10 -3.95 1.29
CA ALA A 279 -14.31 -3.67 0.09
C ALA A 279 -12.84 -4.02 0.37
N LEU A 280 -12.34 -5.03 -0.33
CA LEU A 280 -11.06 -5.66 -0.05
C LEU A 280 -10.16 -5.58 -1.28
N ASP A 281 -9.01 -4.92 -1.15
CA ASP A 281 -7.95 -4.92 -2.17
C ASP A 281 -6.84 -5.93 -1.84
N VAL A 282 -6.83 -6.45 -0.60
CA VAL A 282 -5.79 -7.36 -0.08
C VAL A 282 -6.40 -8.51 0.70
N PHE A 283 -5.72 -9.67 0.68
CA PHE A 283 -6.20 -10.92 1.28
C PHE A 283 -5.10 -11.61 2.10
N ALA A 284 -5.51 -12.55 2.97
CA ALA A 284 -4.58 -13.32 3.78
C ALA A 284 -3.66 -14.20 2.92
N GLU A 285 -4.20 -14.73 1.83
CA GLU A 285 -3.49 -15.46 0.78
C GLU A 285 -3.78 -14.82 -0.58
N GLU A 286 -2.74 -14.53 -1.33
CA GLU A 286 -2.82 -13.92 -2.66
C GLU A 286 -2.04 -14.74 -3.70
N PRO A 287 -2.68 -15.08 -4.85
CA PRO A 287 -4.05 -14.78 -5.27
C PRO A 287 -5.11 -15.40 -4.38
N LEU A 288 -6.23 -14.68 -4.15
CA LEU A 288 -7.36 -15.20 -3.36
C LEU A 288 -7.77 -16.60 -3.85
N PRO A 289 -7.75 -17.64 -2.98
CA PRO A 289 -8.08 -19.00 -3.33
C PRO A 289 -9.46 -19.11 -4.00
N ARG A 290 -9.58 -20.02 -4.99
CA ARG A 290 -10.83 -20.18 -5.77
C ARG A 290 -12.01 -20.65 -4.94
N ASP A 291 -11.74 -21.31 -3.83
CA ASP A 291 -12.73 -21.84 -2.87
C ASP A 291 -13.01 -20.87 -1.71
N SER A 292 -12.40 -19.68 -1.71
CA SER A 292 -12.71 -18.67 -0.70
C SER A 292 -14.20 -18.30 -0.73
N PRO A 293 -14.85 -18.29 0.45
CA PRO A 293 -16.27 -17.91 0.54
C PRO A 293 -16.51 -16.45 0.10
N LEU A 294 -15.52 -15.60 0.14
CA LEU A 294 -15.63 -14.17 -0.23
C LEU A 294 -16.09 -13.97 -1.68
N TRP A 295 -15.75 -14.89 -2.60
CA TRP A 295 -16.19 -14.81 -4.00
C TRP A 295 -17.72 -14.88 -4.18
N GLY A 296 -18.40 -15.60 -3.29
CA GLY A 296 -19.83 -15.84 -3.37
C GLY A 296 -20.71 -14.83 -2.63
N LEU A 297 -20.11 -13.85 -1.94
CA LEU A 297 -20.84 -12.88 -1.13
C LEU A 297 -21.20 -11.64 -1.94
N ASP A 298 -22.50 -11.36 -2.11
CA ASP A 298 -22.99 -10.17 -2.81
C ASP A 298 -22.60 -8.86 -2.10
N ASN A 299 -22.30 -8.91 -0.81
CA ASN A 299 -21.88 -7.78 0.01
C ASN A 299 -20.35 -7.66 0.14
N VAL A 300 -19.59 -8.21 -0.82
CA VAL A 300 -18.13 -8.06 -0.89
C VAL A 300 -17.72 -7.49 -2.24
N ILE A 301 -16.86 -6.49 -2.21
CA ILE A 301 -16.15 -5.98 -3.38
C ILE A 301 -14.71 -6.50 -3.29
N VAL A 302 -14.34 -7.36 -4.25
CA VAL A 302 -12.99 -7.94 -4.36
C VAL A 302 -12.21 -7.20 -5.43
N SER A 303 -11.01 -6.74 -5.08
CA SER A 303 -10.02 -6.20 -6.01
C SER A 303 -8.71 -7.02 -5.90
N PRO A 304 -8.01 -7.30 -7.00
CA PRO A 304 -6.84 -8.19 -7.01
C PRO A 304 -5.55 -7.45 -6.67
N HIS A 305 -5.50 -6.73 -5.53
CA HIS A 305 -4.35 -5.95 -5.05
C HIS A 305 -3.83 -4.97 -6.13
N GLY A 306 -4.77 -4.30 -6.82
CA GLY A 306 -4.45 -3.50 -8.00
C GLY A 306 -4.97 -2.07 -7.98
N ILE A 307 -5.70 -1.66 -6.94
CA ILE A 307 -6.34 -0.33 -6.89
C ILE A 307 -5.32 0.82 -6.85
N ALA A 308 -4.12 0.55 -6.41
CA ALA A 308 -3.04 1.54 -6.40
C ALA A 308 -2.43 1.80 -7.79
N LEU A 309 -2.62 0.88 -8.76
CA LEU A 309 -2.05 0.98 -10.10
C LEU A 309 -2.81 2.01 -10.95
N VAL A 310 -2.33 3.23 -10.93
CA VAL A 310 -2.91 4.36 -11.69
C VAL A 310 -1.88 4.93 -12.67
N GLU A 311 -2.33 5.55 -13.77
CA GLU A 311 -1.44 6.16 -14.78
C GLU A 311 -0.46 7.19 -14.17
N ALA A 312 -0.86 7.84 -13.09
CA ALA A 312 -0.05 8.83 -12.39
C ALA A 312 0.96 8.22 -11.41
N GLU A 313 1.01 6.89 -11.23
CA GLU A 313 1.90 6.23 -10.27
C GLU A 313 3.37 6.49 -10.59
N GLU A 314 3.80 6.12 -11.79
CA GLU A 314 5.22 6.26 -12.18
C GLU A 314 5.72 7.71 -12.13
N PRO A 315 5.00 8.73 -12.66
CA PRO A 315 5.37 10.12 -12.46
C PRO A 315 5.54 10.55 -11.00
N ARG A 316 4.71 10.04 -10.09
CA ARG A 316 4.79 10.35 -8.65
C ARG A 316 6.01 9.69 -8.00
N ILE A 317 6.32 8.44 -8.37
CA ILE A 317 7.52 7.74 -7.89
C ILE A 317 8.78 8.47 -8.35
N VAL A 318 8.83 8.88 -9.62
CA VAL A 318 9.93 9.65 -10.20
C VAL A 318 10.12 10.99 -9.48
N GLU A 319 9.03 11.71 -9.21
CA GLU A 319 9.07 12.98 -8.46
C GLU A 319 9.66 12.79 -7.05
N LEU A 320 9.21 11.75 -6.33
CA LEU A 320 9.73 11.40 -5.02
C LEU A 320 11.24 11.07 -5.08
N PHE A 321 11.66 10.32 -6.09
CA PHE A 321 13.07 9.96 -6.27
C PHE A 321 13.93 11.19 -6.57
N ILE A 322 13.48 12.08 -7.46
CA ILE A 322 14.16 13.35 -7.76
C ILE A 322 14.27 14.22 -6.48
N ASP A 323 13.20 14.32 -5.69
CA ASP A 323 13.26 15.05 -4.40
C ASP A 323 14.30 14.43 -3.46
N ASN A 324 14.34 13.12 -3.35
CA ASN A 324 15.31 12.40 -2.53
C ASN A 324 16.77 12.58 -3.05
N LEU A 325 16.98 12.57 -4.36
CA LEU A 325 18.30 12.87 -4.95
C LEU A 325 18.78 14.29 -4.60
N ARG A 326 17.86 15.27 -4.69
CA ARG A 326 18.14 16.67 -4.29
C ARG A 326 18.43 16.78 -2.79
N ARG A 327 17.65 16.08 -1.95
CA ARG A 327 17.87 16.02 -0.49
C ARG A 327 19.24 15.43 -0.13
N ARG A 328 19.58 14.31 -0.76
CA ARG A 328 20.90 13.68 -0.56
C ARG A 328 22.03 14.64 -0.89
N ARG A 329 21.95 15.32 -2.04
CA ARG A 329 22.95 16.31 -2.44
C ARG A 329 23.07 17.46 -1.44
N ALA A 330 21.94 17.87 -0.85
CA ALA A 330 21.86 18.92 0.15
C ALA A 330 22.21 18.45 1.58
N GLY A 331 22.57 17.17 1.78
CA GLY A 331 22.83 16.58 3.10
C GLY A 331 21.59 16.54 4.01
N GLN A 332 20.41 16.53 3.42
CA GLN A 332 19.14 16.46 4.13
C GLN A 332 18.69 15.00 4.29
N PRO A 333 17.92 14.66 5.32
CA PRO A 333 17.31 13.32 5.47
C PRO A 333 16.47 12.95 4.26
N LEU A 334 16.62 11.70 3.79
CA LEU A 334 15.77 11.16 2.72
C LEU A 334 14.35 10.93 3.23
N ARG A 335 13.37 11.11 2.35
CA ARG A 335 11.99 10.73 2.64
C ARG A 335 11.83 9.22 2.58
N ASN A 336 10.97 8.70 3.43
CA ASN A 336 10.58 7.29 3.46
C ASN A 336 11.78 6.32 3.62
N ALA A 337 12.83 6.74 4.33
CA ALA A 337 13.89 5.83 4.73
C ALA A 337 13.30 4.79 5.68
N LEU A 338 13.54 3.51 5.37
CA LEU A 338 13.14 2.41 6.24
C LEU A 338 14.04 2.37 7.47
N ASP A 339 13.42 2.16 8.62
CA ASP A 339 14.13 1.75 9.81
C ASP A 339 14.33 0.23 9.77
N PRO A 340 15.58 -0.27 9.76
CA PRO A 340 15.84 -1.71 9.66
C PRO A 340 15.32 -2.52 10.87
N GLU A 341 15.07 -1.89 12.03
CA GLU A 341 14.54 -2.58 13.21
C GLU A 341 13.03 -2.80 13.13
N VAL A 342 12.30 -1.86 12.52
CA VAL A 342 10.82 -1.90 12.46
C VAL A 342 10.27 -2.10 11.05
N LEU A 343 11.11 -1.98 10.01
CA LEU A 343 10.82 -2.26 8.60
C LEU A 343 9.74 -1.37 7.97
N TYR A 344 9.54 -0.15 8.47
CA TYR A 344 8.63 0.85 7.89
C TYR A 344 8.99 2.28 8.29
#